data_ea514d045f59ef969bb27eb77a74e9e0
#
_entry.id   ea514d045f59ef969bb27eb77a74e9e0
#
_cell.length_a   1.000
_cell.length_b   1.000
_cell.length_c   1.000
_cell.angle_alpha   90.00
_cell.angle_beta   90.00
_cell.angle_gamma   90.00
#
_symmetry.space_group_name_H-M   'P 1'
#
loop_
_entity.id
_entity.type
_entity.pdbx_description
1 polymer ?
#
loop_
_entity_poly.entity_id
_entity_poly.type
_entity_poly.pdbx_seq_one_letter_code
_entity_poly.pdbx_strand_id
1 'polypeptide(L)'
;VDPRYLVAQAALETGWGKSIIRQWDGSSSHNLFGIKSHGAWDGESAKVLTTEYKGGKAVKEAAQFRTYDSFKESFQDYVSFLQSNKRYEDALDVTAKPEAFVRELQQAGYATDPHYARKVSQIARQMDTYMSIAAADVTLTRT
;
A
#
# COMPACT_ATOMS: atom_id res chain seq x y z
N VAL A 1 -11.10 4.09 -6.87
CA VAL A 1 -9.90 3.23 -7.05
C VAL A 1 -10.32 1.78 -7.12
N ASP A 2 -9.69 1.01 -7.98
CA ASP A 2 -9.96 -0.42 -8.11
C ASP A 2 -9.56 -1.14 -6.82
N PRO A 3 -10.50 -1.85 -6.14
CA PRO A 3 -10.18 -2.53 -4.88
C PRO A 3 -9.04 -3.55 -4.99
N ARG A 4 -8.89 -4.19 -6.14
CA ARG A 4 -7.80 -5.16 -6.34
C ARG A 4 -6.43 -4.48 -6.25
N TYR A 5 -6.32 -3.25 -6.74
CA TYR A 5 -5.08 -2.49 -6.65
C TYR A 5 -4.82 -1.99 -5.23
N LEU A 6 -5.86 -1.64 -4.49
CA LEU A 6 -5.71 -1.31 -3.05
C LEU A 6 -5.17 -2.51 -2.28
N VAL A 7 -5.74 -3.69 -2.50
CA VAL A 7 -5.26 -4.91 -1.85
C VAL A 7 -3.84 -5.26 -2.31
N ALA A 8 -3.54 -5.07 -3.60
CA ALA A 8 -2.18 -5.31 -4.12
C ALA A 8 -1.16 -4.36 -3.49
N GLN A 9 -1.50 -3.09 -3.30
CA GLN A 9 -0.64 -2.15 -2.60
C GLN A 9 -0.39 -2.59 -1.16
N ALA A 10 -1.45 -2.97 -0.44
CA ALA A 10 -1.33 -3.44 0.94
C ALA A 10 -0.50 -4.73 1.01
N ALA A 11 -0.68 -5.65 0.06
CA ALA A 11 0.10 -6.88 0.00
C ALA A 11 1.58 -6.60 -0.22
N LEU A 12 1.92 -5.69 -1.12
CA LEU A 12 3.31 -5.30 -1.37
C LEU A 12 3.93 -4.66 -0.14
N GLU A 13 3.23 -3.71 0.47
CA GLU A 13 3.75 -2.95 1.62
C GLU A 13 3.94 -3.83 2.86
N THR A 14 3.14 -4.86 3.01
CA THR A 14 3.16 -5.71 4.22
C THR A 14 3.73 -7.10 4.01
N GLY A 15 4.26 -7.38 2.80
CA GLY A 15 4.71 -8.73 2.47
C GLY A 15 3.60 -9.77 2.64
N TRP A 16 2.43 -9.50 2.08
CA TRP A 16 1.23 -10.36 2.20
C TRP A 16 0.78 -10.52 3.66
N GLY A 17 0.89 -9.47 4.44
CA GLY A 17 0.46 -9.43 5.84
C GLY A 17 1.48 -10.00 6.83
N LYS A 18 2.62 -10.49 6.36
CA LYS A 18 3.65 -11.09 7.22
C LYS A 18 4.52 -10.04 7.92
N SER A 19 4.59 -8.84 7.39
CA SER A 19 5.50 -7.78 7.83
C SER A 19 4.79 -6.46 8.08
N ILE A 20 3.60 -6.51 8.68
CA ILE A 20 2.91 -5.28 9.10
C ILE A 20 3.77 -4.62 10.19
N ILE A 21 3.99 -3.32 10.06
CA ILE A 21 4.77 -2.53 11.01
C ILE A 21 4.21 -2.73 12.42
N ARG A 22 5.09 -3.01 13.40
CA ARG A 22 4.69 -3.23 14.79
C ARG A 22 5.05 -2.04 15.66
N GLN A 23 4.23 -1.79 16.66
CA GLN A 23 4.51 -0.81 17.70
C GLN A 23 5.57 -1.37 18.67
N TRP A 24 6.12 -0.50 19.55
CA TRP A 24 7.18 -0.88 20.47
C TRP A 24 6.79 -2.03 21.41
N ASP A 25 5.49 -2.18 21.70
CA ASP A 25 4.97 -3.24 22.58
C ASP A 25 4.68 -4.56 21.82
N GLY A 26 5.00 -4.62 20.52
CA GLY A 26 4.78 -5.79 19.68
C GLY A 26 3.41 -5.85 19.01
N SER A 27 2.49 -4.96 19.38
CA SER A 27 1.17 -4.92 18.74
C SER A 27 1.25 -4.38 17.31
N SER A 28 0.25 -4.71 16.49
CA SER A 28 0.19 -4.24 15.11
C SER A 28 -0.06 -2.74 15.05
N SER A 29 0.61 -2.06 14.12
CA SER A 29 0.30 -0.67 13.78
C SER A 29 -0.98 -0.54 12.96
N HIS A 30 -1.48 -1.63 12.37
CA HIS A 30 -2.56 -1.65 11.38
C HIS A 30 -2.27 -0.80 10.14
N ASN A 31 -1.01 -0.41 9.94
CA ASN A 31 -0.62 0.41 8.79
C ASN A 31 -0.39 -0.47 7.56
N LEU A 32 -1.34 -0.47 6.64
CA LEU A 32 -1.32 -1.33 5.46
C LEU A 32 -0.63 -0.69 4.26
N PHE A 33 -0.48 0.63 4.24
CA PHE A 33 -0.04 1.36 3.05
C PHE A 33 1.31 2.05 3.24
N GLY A 34 2.00 1.77 4.34
CA GLY A 34 3.33 2.32 4.59
C GLY A 34 3.36 3.83 4.76
N ILE A 35 2.29 4.42 5.31
CA ILE A 35 2.19 5.87 5.42
C ILE A 35 3.00 6.36 6.62
N LYS A 36 3.95 7.25 6.33
CA LYS A 36 4.80 7.86 7.37
C LYS A 36 4.03 8.92 8.14
N SER A 37 4.44 9.16 9.38
CA SER A 37 3.73 10.03 10.31
C SER A 37 4.19 11.48 10.30
N HIS A 38 4.96 11.90 9.31
CA HIS A 38 5.33 13.30 9.18
C HIS A 38 4.17 14.15 8.67
N GLY A 39 4.35 15.48 8.70
CA GLY A 39 3.34 16.42 8.22
C GLY A 39 2.23 16.65 9.24
N ALA A 40 1.00 16.60 8.79
CA ALA A 40 -0.18 16.93 9.59
C ALA A 40 -0.68 15.80 10.49
N TRP A 41 0.07 14.69 10.61
CA TRP A 41 -0.34 13.57 11.45
C TRP A 41 -0.18 13.92 12.94
N ASP A 42 -1.27 13.85 13.67
CA ASP A 42 -1.30 14.13 15.11
C ASP A 42 -1.56 12.89 15.98
N GLY A 43 -1.68 11.72 15.35
CA GLY A 43 -1.84 10.46 16.06
C GLY A 43 -0.52 9.83 16.50
N GLU A 44 -0.59 8.61 17.00
CA GLU A 44 0.58 7.87 17.45
C GLU A 44 1.40 7.33 16.27
N SER A 45 2.70 7.08 16.53
CA SER A 45 3.64 6.63 15.53
C SER A 45 4.45 5.43 16.02
N ALA A 46 4.84 4.58 15.07
CA ALA A 46 5.79 3.50 15.30
C ALA A 46 7.09 3.81 14.56
N LYS A 47 8.23 3.75 15.28
CA LYS A 47 9.54 3.98 14.68
C LYS A 47 10.21 2.64 14.38
N VAL A 48 10.54 2.41 13.11
CA VAL A 48 11.15 1.15 12.67
C VAL A 48 12.22 1.42 11.63
N LEU A 49 13.10 0.43 11.42
CA LEU A 49 14.01 0.43 10.27
C LEU A 49 13.24 -0.01 9.03
N THR A 50 13.39 0.73 7.96
CA THR A 50 12.76 0.42 6.68
C THR A 50 13.78 0.49 5.55
N THR A 51 13.48 -0.16 4.44
CA THR A 51 14.30 -0.09 3.23
C THR A 51 13.78 1.04 2.35
N GLU A 52 14.67 1.97 2.04
CA GLU A 52 14.41 3.06 1.11
C GLU A 52 15.37 2.96 -0.07
N TYR A 53 14.97 3.48 -1.23
CA TYR A 53 15.82 3.50 -2.41
C TYR A 53 16.34 4.92 -2.64
N LYS A 54 17.66 5.07 -2.67
CA LYS A 54 18.34 6.34 -2.92
C LYS A 54 19.30 6.16 -4.08
N GLY A 55 19.07 6.88 -5.18
CA GLY A 55 19.86 6.71 -6.40
C GLY A 55 19.81 5.29 -6.94
N GLY A 56 18.67 4.61 -6.78
CA GLY A 56 18.46 3.24 -7.21
C GLY A 56 19.04 2.17 -6.29
N LYS A 57 19.66 2.57 -5.17
CA LYS A 57 20.26 1.63 -4.21
C LYS A 57 19.41 1.49 -2.98
N ALA A 58 19.24 0.26 -2.49
CA ALA A 58 18.52 -0.04 -1.25
C ALA A 58 19.38 0.35 -0.05
N VAL A 59 18.83 1.18 0.84
CA VAL A 59 19.45 1.58 2.10
C VAL A 59 18.49 1.39 3.24
N LYS A 60 19.03 1.11 4.43
CA LYS A 60 18.22 1.01 5.66
C LYS A 60 18.21 2.34 6.37
N GLU A 61 17.03 2.83 6.73
CA GLU A 61 16.94 4.02 7.58
C GLU A 61 15.76 3.91 8.54
N ALA A 62 15.88 4.62 9.67
CA ALA A 62 14.80 4.70 10.63
C ALA A 62 13.73 5.65 10.13
N ALA A 63 12.46 5.26 10.25
CA ALA A 63 11.34 6.11 9.89
C ALA A 63 10.21 5.91 10.88
N GLN A 64 9.36 6.92 11.01
CA GLN A 64 8.16 6.86 11.84
C GLN A 64 6.94 6.69 10.95
N PHE A 65 6.11 5.72 11.30
CA PHE A 65 4.91 5.38 10.56
C PHE A 65 3.67 5.60 11.41
N ARG A 66 2.58 5.96 10.76
CA ARG A 66 1.28 6.15 11.41
C ARG A 66 0.79 4.84 11.99
N THR A 67 0.14 4.91 13.16
CA THR A 67 -0.52 3.76 13.76
C THR A 67 -2.02 4.01 13.82
N TYR A 68 -2.79 2.93 13.71
CA TYR A 68 -4.25 2.98 13.68
C TYR A 68 -4.81 1.92 14.63
N ASP A 69 -6.05 2.11 15.07
CA ASP A 69 -6.72 1.16 15.95
C ASP A 69 -7.32 -0.02 15.18
N SER A 70 -7.48 0.12 13.87
CA SER A 70 -8.07 -0.93 13.02
C SER A 70 -7.58 -0.82 11.59
N PHE A 71 -7.72 -1.90 10.81
CA PHE A 71 -7.44 -1.86 9.38
C PHE A 71 -8.38 -0.93 8.62
N LYS A 72 -9.63 -0.82 9.06
CA LYS A 72 -10.59 0.13 8.48
C LYS A 72 -10.07 1.55 8.54
N GLU A 73 -9.50 1.95 9.67
CA GLU A 73 -8.90 3.29 9.82
C GLU A 73 -7.72 3.49 8.88
N SER A 74 -6.93 2.44 8.65
CA SER A 74 -5.82 2.50 7.69
C SER A 74 -6.32 2.78 6.28
N PHE A 75 -7.37 2.11 5.83
CA PHE A 75 -7.99 2.38 4.53
C PHE A 75 -8.54 3.80 4.44
N GLN A 76 -9.25 4.24 5.46
CA GLN A 76 -9.82 5.59 5.50
C GLN A 76 -8.74 6.66 5.45
N ASP A 77 -7.67 6.48 6.23
CA ASP A 77 -6.57 7.43 6.26
C ASP A 77 -5.80 7.45 4.94
N TYR A 78 -5.66 6.30 4.27
CA TYR A 78 -5.03 6.25 2.96
C TYR A 78 -5.76 7.15 1.96
N VAL A 79 -7.09 7.06 1.90
CA VAL A 79 -7.89 7.92 1.01
C VAL A 79 -7.72 9.39 1.39
N SER A 80 -7.83 9.71 2.68
CA SER A 80 -7.63 11.08 3.16
C SER A 80 -6.24 11.61 2.85
N PHE A 81 -5.22 10.77 3.00
CA PHE A 81 -3.84 11.11 2.72
C PHE A 81 -3.66 11.50 1.25
N LEU A 82 -4.20 10.72 0.33
CA LEU A 82 -4.12 11.05 -1.09
C LEU A 82 -4.87 12.33 -1.43
N GLN A 83 -6.06 12.51 -0.86
CA GLN A 83 -6.89 13.70 -1.10
C GLN A 83 -6.28 14.98 -0.53
N SER A 84 -5.54 14.87 0.57
CA SER A 84 -4.97 16.02 1.28
C SER A 84 -3.61 16.44 0.76
N ASN A 85 -2.96 15.66 -0.09
CA ASN A 85 -1.64 15.96 -0.61
C ASN A 85 -1.73 16.28 -2.09
N LYS A 86 -1.42 17.53 -2.42
CA LYS A 86 -1.53 18.06 -3.78
C LYS A 86 -0.71 17.24 -4.78
N ARG A 87 0.42 16.66 -4.36
CA ARG A 87 1.27 15.86 -5.25
C ARG A 87 0.54 14.66 -5.86
N TYR A 88 -0.57 14.21 -5.25
CA TYR A 88 -1.34 13.06 -5.74
C TYR A 88 -2.57 13.42 -6.57
N GLU A 89 -2.75 14.70 -6.92
CA GLU A 89 -3.88 15.13 -7.75
C GLU A 89 -3.97 14.36 -9.07
N ASP A 90 -2.85 14.23 -9.77
CA ASP A 90 -2.83 13.53 -11.05
C ASP A 90 -3.21 12.06 -10.91
N ALA A 91 -2.81 11.41 -9.82
CA ALA A 91 -3.21 10.04 -9.54
C ALA A 91 -4.72 9.94 -9.29
N LEU A 92 -5.30 10.88 -8.56
CA LEU A 92 -6.73 10.89 -8.28
C LEU A 92 -7.57 11.14 -9.52
N ASP A 93 -7.02 11.80 -10.54
CA ASP A 93 -7.70 12.04 -11.82
C ASP A 93 -7.80 10.80 -12.70
N VAL A 94 -7.01 9.76 -12.42
CA VAL A 94 -6.96 8.54 -13.24
C VAL A 94 -7.32 7.28 -12.44
N THR A 95 -8.12 7.41 -11.39
CA THR A 95 -8.49 6.28 -10.53
C THR A 95 -9.28 5.19 -11.26
N ALA A 96 -9.93 5.51 -12.37
CA ALA A 96 -10.63 4.53 -13.20
C ALA A 96 -9.69 3.65 -14.04
N LYS A 97 -8.41 4.02 -14.12
CA LYS A 97 -7.38 3.29 -14.86
C LYS A 97 -6.30 2.83 -13.87
N PRO A 98 -6.42 1.60 -13.33
CA PRO A 98 -5.56 1.16 -12.21
C PRO A 98 -4.06 1.24 -12.49
N GLU A 99 -3.62 0.84 -13.68
CA GLU A 99 -2.19 0.91 -14.03
C GLU A 99 -1.68 2.35 -14.12
N ALA A 100 -2.50 3.25 -14.68
CA ALA A 100 -2.16 4.68 -14.72
C ALA A 100 -2.12 5.26 -13.31
N PHE A 101 -3.06 4.87 -12.45
CA PHE A 101 -3.12 5.34 -11.07
C PHE A 101 -1.83 5.02 -10.31
N VAL A 102 -1.37 3.77 -10.35
CA VAL A 102 -0.15 3.40 -9.61
C VAL A 102 1.11 4.00 -10.22
N ARG A 103 1.16 4.21 -11.54
CA ARG A 103 2.26 4.94 -12.16
C ARG A 103 2.32 6.40 -11.70
N GLU A 104 1.17 7.06 -11.59
CA GLU A 104 1.12 8.44 -11.07
C GLU A 104 1.52 8.51 -9.60
N LEU A 105 1.13 7.52 -8.79
CA LEU A 105 1.61 7.43 -7.40
C LEU A 105 3.13 7.31 -7.35
N GLN A 106 3.72 6.47 -8.18
CA GLN A 106 5.16 6.30 -8.23
C GLN A 106 5.87 7.59 -8.64
N GLN A 107 5.36 8.25 -9.68
CA GLN A 107 5.93 9.51 -10.16
C GLN A 107 5.83 10.61 -9.12
N ALA A 108 4.77 10.61 -8.33
CA ALA A 108 4.58 11.58 -7.25
C ALA A 108 5.41 11.29 -6.01
N GLY A 109 6.13 10.17 -5.98
CA GLY A 109 7.00 9.82 -4.86
C GLY A 109 6.30 9.12 -3.71
N TYR A 110 5.19 8.41 -3.98
CA TYR A 110 4.50 7.61 -2.95
C TYR A 110 5.44 6.59 -2.32
N ALA A 111 6.29 5.97 -3.13
CA ALA A 111 7.32 5.06 -2.67
C ALA A 111 8.63 5.40 -3.37
N THR A 112 9.74 5.09 -2.72
CA THR A 112 11.08 5.35 -3.28
C THR A 112 11.54 4.25 -4.25
N ASP A 113 10.88 3.07 -4.23
CA ASP A 113 11.19 1.96 -5.13
C ASP A 113 10.87 2.36 -6.58
N PRO A 114 11.87 2.38 -7.49
CA PRO A 114 11.65 2.76 -8.89
C PRO A 114 10.77 1.77 -9.66
N HIS A 115 10.47 0.62 -9.09
CA HIS A 115 9.64 -0.42 -9.70
C HIS A 115 8.31 -0.61 -8.99
N TYR A 116 7.91 0.36 -8.18
CA TYR A 116 6.70 0.27 -7.35
C TYR A 116 5.45 -0.08 -8.18
N ALA A 117 5.17 0.72 -9.21
CA ALA A 117 3.98 0.53 -10.05
C ALA A 117 3.97 -0.85 -10.72
N ARG A 118 5.12 -1.31 -11.20
CA ARG A 118 5.25 -2.64 -11.83
C ARG A 118 4.94 -3.74 -10.83
N LYS A 119 5.50 -3.65 -9.62
CA LYS A 119 5.29 -4.65 -8.57
C LYS A 119 3.81 -4.72 -8.14
N VAL A 120 3.16 -3.58 -7.95
CA VAL A 120 1.74 -3.55 -7.60
C VAL A 120 0.90 -4.17 -8.72
N SER A 121 1.16 -3.81 -9.96
CA SER A 121 0.41 -4.32 -11.12
C SER A 121 0.60 -5.83 -11.29
N GLN A 122 1.79 -6.36 -11.03
CA GLN A 122 2.05 -7.79 -11.06
C GLN A 122 1.24 -8.55 -9.99
N ILE A 123 1.19 -8.02 -8.78
CA ILE A 123 0.40 -8.62 -7.70
C ILE A 123 -1.08 -8.62 -8.06
N ALA A 124 -1.59 -7.50 -8.60
CA ALA A 124 -2.99 -7.41 -9.01
C ALA A 124 -3.34 -8.45 -10.08
N ARG A 125 -2.45 -8.67 -11.05
CA ARG A 125 -2.65 -9.70 -12.08
C ARG A 125 -2.63 -11.11 -11.50
N GLN A 126 -1.74 -11.39 -10.54
CA GLN A 126 -1.72 -12.68 -9.84
C GLN A 126 -3.02 -12.92 -9.09
N MET A 127 -3.54 -11.91 -8.42
CA MET A 127 -4.82 -12.00 -7.72
C MET A 127 -5.95 -12.33 -8.68
N ASP A 128 -6.00 -11.68 -9.85
CA ASP A 128 -7.01 -11.97 -10.88
C ASP A 128 -6.96 -13.45 -11.30
N THR A 129 -5.75 -14.00 -11.50
CA THR A 129 -5.55 -15.38 -11.86
C THR A 129 -6.09 -16.31 -10.78
N TYR A 130 -5.74 -16.09 -9.51
CA TYR A 130 -6.20 -16.91 -8.41
C TYR A 130 -7.71 -16.81 -8.21
N MET A 131 -8.28 -15.64 -8.36
CA MET A 131 -9.73 -15.46 -8.24
C MET A 131 -10.47 -16.21 -9.36
N SER A 132 -9.93 -16.21 -10.57
CA SER A 132 -10.51 -16.97 -11.69
C SER A 132 -10.46 -18.46 -11.43
N ILE A 133 -9.37 -18.99 -10.90
CA ILE A 133 -9.23 -20.41 -10.53
C ILE A 133 -10.23 -20.76 -9.43
N ALA A 134 -10.34 -19.94 -8.39
CA ALA A 134 -11.28 -20.17 -7.29
C ALA A 134 -12.72 -20.17 -7.77
N ALA A 135 -13.09 -19.27 -8.69
CA ALA A 135 -14.43 -19.24 -9.27
C ALA A 135 -14.74 -20.49 -10.08
N ALA A 136 -13.76 -21.01 -10.84
CA ALA A 136 -13.91 -22.24 -11.59
C ALA A 136 -14.11 -23.44 -10.66
N ASP A 137 -13.31 -23.53 -9.57
CA ASP A 137 -13.44 -24.60 -8.57
C ASP A 137 -14.81 -24.58 -7.90
N VAL A 138 -15.31 -23.42 -7.52
CA VAL A 138 -16.64 -23.27 -6.92
C VAL A 138 -17.71 -23.75 -7.89
N THR A 139 -17.60 -23.42 -9.16
CA THR A 139 -18.54 -23.86 -10.19
C THR A 139 -18.53 -25.39 -10.33
N LEU A 140 -17.35 -26.01 -10.32
CA LEU A 140 -17.21 -27.46 -10.41
C LEU A 140 -17.76 -28.20 -9.19
N THR A 141 -17.58 -27.64 -7.99
CA THR A 141 -18.05 -28.28 -6.76
C THR A 141 -19.55 -28.19 -6.56
N ARG A 142 -20.25 -27.33 -7.28
CA ARG A 142 -21.70 -27.20 -7.22
C ARG A 142 -22.45 -28.24 -8.04
N THR A 143 -21.77 -28.95 -8.86
CA THR A 143 -22.35 -30.03 -9.64
C THR A 143 -22.24 -31.36 -8.91
#